data_2c10daadb8fb482177585f2026a71431
#
_entry.id   2c10daadb8fb482177585f2026a71431
#
_cell.length_a   1.000
_cell.length_b   1.000
_cell.length_c   1.000
_cell.angle_alpha   90.00
_cell.angle_beta   90.00
_cell.angle_gamma   90.00
#
_symmetry.space_group_name_H-M   'P 1'
#
loop_
_entity.id
_entity.type
_entity.pdbx_description
1 polymer ?
#
loop_
_entity_poly.entity_id
_entity_poly.type
_entity_poly.pdbx_seq_one_letter_code
_entity_poly.pdbx_strand_id
1 'polypeptide(L)'
;MKKIIVLRDIKEDADKKGGILTRAAFRIITANSNKEILEMYRQENFDVIITKLKSPGLDGDELCSLIRKDEKLCKVSVIIVCDNNKTDVDRSSNCGVNAVLTMPLAPDVLSNLVFNLLNIPRREAYRVLIHVKVNGKHGTKSFLCSSVNISCSGLLIETDNIFDLGNNVSCSFFLPGVKQKISVNGTIVRVNAKVDINEYGIKFDHLNYEGKTSIEAFIQSKSGL
;
A
#
# COMPACT_ATOMS: atom_id res chain seq x y z
N MET A 1 -9.06 -2.59 -7.77
CA MET A 1 -8.60 -2.11 -6.43
C MET A 1 -8.92 -3.21 -5.43
N LYS A 2 -7.93 -3.63 -4.63
CA LYS A 2 -8.11 -4.69 -3.63
C LYS A 2 -8.88 -4.19 -2.42
N LYS A 3 -9.84 -4.99 -1.92
CA LYS A 3 -10.71 -4.64 -0.80
C LYS A 3 -10.29 -5.40 0.46
N ILE A 4 -10.05 -4.65 1.54
CA ILE A 4 -9.64 -5.19 2.84
C ILE A 4 -10.67 -4.77 3.87
N ILE A 5 -11.20 -5.72 4.63
CA ILE A 5 -11.99 -5.42 5.83
C ILE A 5 -11.16 -5.71 7.08
N VAL A 6 -11.18 -4.81 8.03
CA VAL A 6 -10.36 -4.87 9.24
C VAL A 6 -11.16 -4.39 10.45
N LEU A 7 -10.98 -5.01 11.62
CA LEU A 7 -11.52 -4.49 12.87
C LEU A 7 -10.95 -3.10 13.16
N ARG A 8 -11.82 -2.19 13.58
CA ARG A 8 -11.49 -0.77 13.82
C ARG A 8 -10.31 -0.59 14.76
N ASP A 9 -10.27 -1.31 15.85
CA ASP A 9 -9.22 -1.23 16.85
C ASP A 9 -7.85 -1.70 16.32
N ILE A 10 -7.82 -2.74 15.47
CA ILE A 10 -6.60 -3.16 14.76
C ILE A 10 -6.10 -2.04 13.83
N LYS A 11 -7.04 -1.40 13.11
CA LYS A 11 -6.69 -0.30 12.20
C LYS A 11 -6.15 0.90 12.96
N GLU A 12 -6.79 1.29 14.06
CA GLU A 12 -6.35 2.40 14.92
C GLU A 12 -4.95 2.15 15.51
N ASP A 13 -4.68 0.92 15.98
CA ASP A 13 -3.35 0.55 16.49
C ASP A 13 -2.28 0.57 15.38
N ALA A 14 -2.64 0.14 14.18
CA ALA A 14 -1.76 0.20 13.03
C ALA A 14 -1.48 1.64 12.60
N ASP A 15 -2.49 2.51 12.58
CA ASP A 15 -2.37 3.92 12.17
C ASP A 15 -1.51 4.73 13.17
N LYS A 16 -1.62 4.49 14.48
CA LYS A 16 -0.78 5.12 15.51
C LYS A 16 0.70 4.84 15.32
N LYS A 17 1.03 3.73 14.69
CA LYS A 17 2.41 3.26 14.45
C LYS A 17 2.93 3.49 13.04
N GLY A 18 2.30 4.39 12.26
CA GLY A 18 2.80 4.76 10.93
C GLY A 18 1.93 4.36 9.72
N GLY A 19 0.65 4.04 9.93
CA GLY A 19 -0.34 3.96 8.85
C GLY A 19 -0.03 2.98 7.71
N ILE A 20 -0.12 1.69 7.98
CA ILE A 20 0.42 0.62 7.15
C ILE A 20 -0.36 0.35 5.88
N LEU A 21 -1.67 0.58 5.90
CA LEU A 21 -2.58 0.20 4.83
C LEU A 21 -2.99 1.38 3.94
N THR A 22 -2.19 2.45 3.89
CA THR A 22 -2.53 3.71 3.20
C THR A 22 -2.24 3.71 1.69
N ARG A 23 -2.07 2.54 1.05
CA ARG A 23 -1.85 2.51 -0.40
C ARG A 23 -3.12 2.81 -1.18
N ALA A 24 -3.02 3.65 -2.21
CA ALA A 24 -4.08 3.88 -3.19
C ALA A 24 -4.58 2.61 -3.90
N ALA A 25 -3.86 1.48 -3.77
CA ALA A 25 -4.25 0.19 -4.30
C ALA A 25 -5.30 -0.54 -3.44
N PHE A 26 -5.55 -0.08 -2.19
CA PHE A 26 -6.49 -0.70 -1.25
C PHE A 26 -7.70 0.18 -1.01
N ARG A 27 -8.86 -0.46 -0.97
CA ARG A 27 -10.05 0.09 -0.31
C ARG A 27 -10.16 -0.61 1.04
N ILE A 28 -9.95 0.14 2.12
CA ILE A 28 -10.04 -0.36 3.48
C ILE A 28 -11.41 -0.02 4.03
N ILE A 29 -12.07 -1.01 4.58
CA ILE A 29 -13.37 -0.90 5.25
C ILE A 29 -13.16 -1.38 6.69
N THR A 30 -13.69 -0.64 7.65
CA THR A 30 -13.60 -1.00 9.07
C THR A 30 -14.91 -1.57 9.56
N ALA A 31 -14.83 -2.57 10.43
CA ALA A 31 -15.94 -3.14 11.17
C ALA A 31 -15.69 -3.04 12.69
N ASN A 32 -16.75 -3.04 13.49
CA ASN A 32 -16.67 -2.93 14.94
C ASN A 32 -16.66 -4.30 15.63
N SER A 33 -17.05 -5.36 14.91
CA SER A 33 -17.09 -6.72 15.45
C SER A 33 -16.93 -7.78 14.34
N ASN A 34 -16.61 -9.01 14.73
CA ASN A 34 -16.52 -10.13 13.81
C ASN A 34 -17.88 -10.48 13.18
N LYS A 35 -18.97 -10.25 13.91
CA LYS A 35 -20.32 -10.42 13.38
C LYS A 35 -20.59 -9.43 12.24
N GLU A 36 -20.23 -8.17 12.42
CA GLU A 36 -20.35 -7.14 11.37
C GLU A 36 -19.48 -7.49 10.15
N ILE A 37 -18.24 -7.99 10.34
CA ILE A 37 -17.42 -8.50 9.24
C ILE A 37 -18.17 -9.56 8.44
N LEU A 38 -18.77 -10.53 9.10
CA LEU A 38 -19.50 -11.61 8.43
C LEU A 38 -20.70 -11.10 7.65
N GLU A 39 -21.46 -10.17 8.23
CA GLU A 39 -22.62 -9.55 7.59
C GLU A 39 -22.21 -8.75 6.34
N MET A 40 -21.17 -7.93 6.46
CA MET A 40 -20.65 -7.15 5.33
C MET A 40 -20.06 -8.04 4.24
N TYR A 41 -19.37 -9.13 4.60
CA TYR A 41 -18.77 -10.05 3.64
C TYR A 41 -19.82 -10.82 2.84
N ARG A 42 -21.00 -11.09 3.40
CA ARG A 42 -22.13 -11.67 2.66
C ARG A 42 -22.74 -10.73 1.62
N GLN A 43 -22.58 -9.42 1.81
CA GLN A 43 -23.12 -8.40 0.91
C GLN A 43 -22.09 -7.95 -0.16
N GLU A 44 -20.81 -7.92 0.21
CA GLU A 44 -19.73 -7.43 -0.64
C GLU A 44 -18.49 -8.32 -0.51
N ASN A 45 -17.83 -8.66 -1.64
CA ASN A 45 -16.63 -9.48 -1.61
C ASN A 45 -15.42 -8.68 -1.13
N PHE A 46 -14.60 -9.28 -0.28
CA PHE A 46 -13.30 -8.79 0.17
C PHE A 46 -12.18 -9.73 -0.26
N ASP A 47 -10.99 -9.17 -0.46
CA ASP A 47 -9.78 -9.95 -0.77
C ASP A 47 -9.07 -10.42 0.51
N VAL A 48 -9.14 -9.61 1.59
CA VAL A 48 -8.55 -9.92 2.89
C VAL A 48 -9.48 -9.49 4.02
N ILE A 49 -9.58 -10.34 5.04
CA ILE A 49 -10.21 -10.08 6.33
C ILE A 49 -9.12 -10.05 7.39
N ILE A 50 -9.07 -9.00 8.21
CA ILE A 50 -8.15 -8.86 9.35
C ILE A 50 -9.00 -8.72 10.61
N THR A 51 -8.90 -9.71 11.49
CA THR A 51 -9.76 -9.82 12.66
C THR A 51 -8.97 -10.19 13.92
N LYS A 52 -9.62 -10.10 15.09
CA LYS A 52 -9.09 -10.59 16.36
C LYS A 52 -9.66 -11.97 16.70
N LEU A 53 -8.85 -12.78 17.39
CA LEU A 53 -9.31 -14.06 17.91
C LEU A 53 -10.47 -13.82 18.89
N LYS A 54 -10.28 -12.99 19.90
CA LYS A 54 -11.29 -12.66 20.91
C LYS A 54 -12.07 -11.42 20.49
N SER A 55 -13.37 -11.56 20.29
CA SER A 55 -14.27 -10.47 19.89
C SER A 55 -15.67 -10.72 20.45
N PRO A 56 -16.37 -9.69 20.95
CA PRO A 56 -17.72 -9.87 21.48
C PRO A 56 -18.69 -10.50 20.47
N GLY A 57 -19.39 -11.55 20.92
CA GLY A 57 -20.48 -12.18 20.20
C GLY A 57 -20.10 -13.19 19.10
N LEU A 58 -18.90 -13.10 18.53
CA LEU A 58 -18.36 -14.07 17.57
C LEU A 58 -16.84 -14.00 17.59
N ASP A 59 -16.18 -15.08 17.96
CA ASP A 59 -14.71 -15.15 17.97
C ASP A 59 -14.14 -15.29 16.55
N GLY A 60 -12.86 -14.93 16.38
CA GLY A 60 -12.20 -14.91 15.06
C GLY A 60 -12.03 -16.30 14.44
N ASP A 61 -11.79 -17.34 15.22
CA ASP A 61 -11.73 -18.72 14.78
C ASP A 61 -13.09 -19.27 14.36
N GLU A 62 -14.16 -18.88 15.05
CA GLU A 62 -15.53 -19.20 14.65
C GLU A 62 -15.90 -18.49 13.34
N LEU A 63 -15.60 -17.18 13.23
CA LEU A 63 -15.76 -16.43 11.99
C LEU A 63 -15.02 -17.11 10.82
N CYS A 64 -13.75 -17.48 11.02
CA CYS A 64 -12.95 -18.15 10.00
C CYS A 64 -13.58 -19.48 9.60
N SER A 65 -14.01 -20.29 10.58
CA SER A 65 -14.65 -21.57 10.34
C SER A 65 -15.97 -21.43 9.56
N LEU A 66 -16.77 -20.41 9.85
CA LEU A 66 -18.01 -20.12 9.09
C LEU A 66 -17.68 -19.73 7.65
N ILE A 67 -16.67 -18.89 7.43
CA ILE A 67 -16.21 -18.47 6.11
C ILE A 67 -15.69 -19.68 5.31
N ARG A 68 -14.92 -20.58 5.90
CA ARG A 68 -14.36 -21.75 5.21
C ARG A 68 -15.41 -22.81 4.83
N LYS A 69 -16.53 -22.89 5.56
CA LYS A 69 -17.63 -23.78 5.25
C LYS A 69 -18.54 -23.26 4.14
N ASP A 70 -18.49 -21.98 3.82
CA ASP A 70 -19.32 -21.38 2.77
C ASP A 70 -18.56 -21.40 1.43
N GLU A 71 -19.06 -22.15 0.46
CA GLU A 71 -18.42 -22.32 -0.86
C GLU A 71 -18.20 -21.01 -1.62
N LYS A 72 -19.05 -20.00 -1.38
CA LYS A 72 -18.95 -18.69 -2.03
C LYS A 72 -17.92 -17.78 -1.33
N LEU A 73 -17.76 -17.94 -0.03
CA LEU A 73 -16.92 -17.07 0.81
C LEU A 73 -15.53 -17.64 1.08
N CYS A 74 -15.29 -18.93 0.91
CA CYS A 74 -14.08 -19.63 1.36
C CYS A 74 -12.76 -19.14 0.75
N LYS A 75 -12.79 -18.38 -0.36
CA LYS A 75 -11.59 -17.94 -1.10
C LYS A 75 -10.91 -16.71 -0.51
N VAL A 76 -11.53 -16.00 0.44
CA VAL A 76 -10.92 -14.81 1.06
C VAL A 76 -9.71 -15.19 1.92
N SER A 77 -8.71 -14.33 1.93
CA SER A 77 -7.60 -14.46 2.87
C SER A 77 -8.01 -13.94 4.25
N VAL A 78 -7.83 -14.75 5.29
CA VAL A 78 -8.15 -14.38 6.67
C VAL A 78 -6.87 -14.30 7.50
N ILE A 79 -6.68 -13.18 8.21
CA ILE A 79 -5.61 -12.94 9.18
C ILE A 79 -6.27 -12.81 10.55
N ILE A 80 -5.86 -13.62 11.51
CA ILE A 80 -6.28 -13.50 12.91
C ILE A 80 -5.15 -12.88 13.73
N VAL A 81 -5.48 -11.84 14.48
CA VAL A 81 -4.61 -11.22 15.49
C VAL A 81 -5.01 -11.75 16.85
N CYS A 82 -4.07 -12.30 17.62
CA CYS A 82 -4.32 -12.87 18.94
C CYS A 82 -3.28 -12.44 19.98
N ASP A 83 -3.49 -12.80 21.23
CA ASP A 83 -2.49 -12.60 22.27
C ASP A 83 -1.29 -13.54 22.05
N ASN A 84 -0.10 -13.11 22.47
CA ASN A 84 1.12 -13.89 22.31
C ASN A 84 1.21 -14.98 23.40
N ASN A 85 0.30 -15.95 23.33
CA ASN A 85 0.34 -17.15 24.15
C ASN A 85 0.01 -18.39 23.30
N LYS A 86 0.51 -19.52 23.70
CA LYS A 86 0.41 -20.77 22.93
C LYS A 86 -1.04 -21.18 22.65
N THR A 87 -1.93 -21.05 23.62
CA THR A 87 -3.33 -21.46 23.48
C THR A 87 -4.05 -20.66 22.41
N ASP A 88 -3.88 -19.34 22.40
CA ASP A 88 -4.52 -18.44 21.42
C ASP A 88 -3.94 -18.64 20.00
N VAL A 89 -2.62 -18.87 19.91
CA VAL A 89 -1.95 -19.16 18.64
C VAL A 89 -2.42 -20.50 18.07
N ASP A 90 -2.46 -21.55 18.88
CA ASP A 90 -2.91 -22.89 18.48
C ASP A 90 -4.41 -22.84 18.05
N ARG A 91 -5.25 -22.17 18.82
CA ARG A 91 -6.66 -21.97 18.49
C ARG A 91 -6.86 -21.23 17.18
N SER A 92 -6.11 -20.14 16.96
CA SER A 92 -6.17 -19.36 15.71
C SER A 92 -5.69 -20.16 14.50
N SER A 93 -4.67 -21.00 14.66
CA SER A 93 -4.05 -21.74 13.56
C SER A 93 -4.93 -22.90 13.04
N ASN A 94 -5.81 -23.44 13.90
CA ASN A 94 -6.59 -24.63 13.59
C ASN A 94 -7.92 -24.37 12.85
N CYS A 95 -8.28 -23.11 12.56
CA CYS A 95 -9.56 -22.75 11.93
C CYS A 95 -9.49 -22.59 10.39
N GLY A 96 -8.36 -22.89 9.77
CA GLY A 96 -8.15 -22.67 8.32
C GLY A 96 -7.81 -21.25 7.94
N VAL A 97 -7.21 -20.50 8.85
CA VAL A 97 -6.69 -19.14 8.65
C VAL A 97 -5.50 -19.13 7.69
N ASN A 98 -5.29 -18.02 6.96
CA ASN A 98 -4.11 -17.87 6.10
C ASN A 98 -2.88 -17.41 6.88
N ALA A 99 -3.06 -16.69 7.98
CA ALA A 99 -1.97 -16.31 8.87
C ALA A 99 -2.49 -15.87 10.26
N VAL A 100 -1.63 -16.07 11.25
CA VAL A 100 -1.82 -15.61 12.64
C VAL A 100 -0.77 -14.58 12.94
N LEU A 101 -1.16 -13.46 13.56
CA LEU A 101 -0.29 -12.42 14.10
C LEU A 101 -0.52 -12.29 15.59
N THR A 102 0.55 -12.02 16.34
CA THR A 102 0.46 -11.84 17.78
C THR A 102 0.62 -10.38 18.18
N MET A 103 -0.03 -10.00 19.28
CA MET A 103 0.18 -8.69 19.90
C MET A 103 1.50 -8.66 20.69
N PRO A 104 2.22 -7.51 20.75
CA PRO A 104 1.91 -6.24 20.09
C PRO A 104 2.12 -6.31 18.57
N LEU A 105 1.16 -5.77 17.82
CA LEU A 105 1.21 -5.83 16.36
C LEU A 105 2.36 -4.96 15.83
N ALA A 106 3.27 -5.61 15.09
CA ALA A 106 4.33 -4.90 14.38
C ALA A 106 3.81 -4.46 13.01
N PRO A 107 3.83 -3.16 12.73
CA PRO A 107 3.26 -2.60 11.51
C PRO A 107 3.80 -3.23 10.22
N ASP A 108 5.10 -3.40 10.14
CA ASP A 108 5.77 -3.96 8.98
C ASP A 108 5.37 -5.41 8.71
N VAL A 109 5.15 -6.19 9.76
CA VAL A 109 4.75 -7.60 9.66
C VAL A 109 3.36 -7.71 9.06
N LEU A 110 2.40 -6.92 9.53
CA LEU A 110 1.04 -6.89 8.98
C LEU A 110 1.03 -6.46 7.52
N SER A 111 1.73 -5.37 7.18
CA SER A 111 1.82 -4.87 5.80
C SER A 111 2.40 -5.92 4.86
N ASN A 112 3.53 -6.50 5.26
CA ASN A 112 4.22 -7.50 4.46
C ASN A 112 3.34 -8.72 4.20
N LEU A 113 2.61 -9.15 5.21
CA LEU A 113 1.69 -10.27 5.11
C LEU A 113 0.54 -9.99 4.14
N VAL A 114 -0.09 -8.82 4.26
CA VAL A 114 -1.17 -8.39 3.34
C VAL A 114 -0.66 -8.33 1.90
N PHE A 115 0.54 -7.77 1.67
CA PHE A 115 1.12 -7.72 0.31
C PHE A 115 1.39 -9.11 -0.27
N ASN A 116 1.89 -10.03 0.55
CA ASN A 116 2.14 -11.40 0.14
C ASN A 116 0.83 -12.14 -0.20
N LEU A 117 -0.20 -12.03 0.67
CA LEU A 117 -1.49 -12.67 0.44
C LEU A 117 -2.22 -12.13 -0.80
N LEU A 118 -2.00 -10.87 -1.14
CA LEU A 118 -2.60 -10.23 -2.31
C LEU A 118 -1.73 -10.32 -3.58
N ASN A 119 -0.57 -10.97 -3.51
CA ASN A 119 0.44 -11.02 -4.58
C ASN A 119 0.81 -9.62 -5.09
N ILE A 120 0.87 -8.63 -4.19
CA ILE A 120 1.22 -7.25 -4.53
C ILE A 120 2.73 -7.08 -4.32
N PRO A 121 3.49 -6.67 -5.35
CA PRO A 121 4.91 -6.43 -5.22
C PRO A 121 5.21 -5.45 -4.08
N ARG A 122 6.17 -5.78 -3.24
CA ARG A 122 6.65 -4.86 -2.21
C ARG A 122 7.20 -3.60 -2.87
N ARG A 123 6.95 -2.46 -2.26
CA ARG A 123 7.66 -1.24 -2.63
C ARG A 123 9.02 -1.26 -1.94
N GLU A 124 10.07 -1.23 -2.73
CA GLU A 124 11.45 -1.19 -2.23
C GLU A 124 11.81 0.16 -1.57
N ALA A 125 11.00 1.19 -1.83
CA ALA A 125 11.25 2.54 -1.31
C ALA A 125 9.95 3.23 -0.85
N TYR A 126 10.06 3.97 0.25
CA TYR A 126 9.01 4.86 0.73
C TYR A 126 8.69 5.93 -0.32
N ARG A 127 7.42 6.35 -0.39
CA ARG A 127 6.97 7.41 -1.28
C ARG A 127 6.36 8.53 -0.47
N VAL A 128 6.74 9.75 -0.81
CA VAL A 128 6.21 10.97 -0.21
C VAL A 128 5.41 11.73 -1.25
N LEU A 129 4.24 12.21 -0.85
CA LEU A 129 3.45 13.12 -1.69
C LEU A 129 4.22 14.42 -1.88
N ILE A 130 4.34 14.83 -3.13
CA ILE A 130 5.06 16.05 -3.49
C ILE A 130 4.49 16.65 -4.77
N HIS A 131 4.14 17.92 -4.71
CA HIS A 131 3.69 18.71 -5.86
C HIS A 131 4.79 19.69 -6.25
N VAL A 132 5.61 19.33 -7.23
CA VAL A 132 6.61 20.22 -7.83
C VAL A 132 6.51 20.17 -9.34
N LYS A 133 6.94 21.27 -9.99
CA LYS A 133 7.07 21.31 -11.45
C LYS A 133 8.21 20.42 -11.90
N VAL A 134 7.95 19.57 -12.88
CA VAL A 134 8.90 18.66 -13.49
C VAL A 134 9.07 19.03 -14.95
N ASN A 135 10.29 19.37 -15.36
CA ASN A 135 10.62 19.52 -16.77
C ASN A 135 11.00 18.15 -17.31
N GLY A 136 10.24 17.66 -18.28
CA GLY A 136 10.45 16.37 -18.90
C GLY A 136 10.90 16.48 -20.35
N LYS A 137 11.55 15.42 -20.85
CA LYS A 137 11.86 15.21 -22.28
C LYS A 137 11.53 13.77 -22.68
N HIS A 138 10.94 13.61 -23.83
CA HIS A 138 10.75 12.32 -24.50
C HIS A 138 11.20 12.46 -25.95
N GLY A 139 12.31 11.81 -26.33
CA GLY A 139 12.99 12.05 -27.59
C GLY A 139 13.44 13.52 -27.70
N THR A 140 13.03 14.19 -28.75
CA THR A 140 13.31 15.62 -28.99
C THR A 140 12.29 16.57 -28.37
N LYS A 141 11.13 16.06 -27.90
CA LYS A 141 10.04 16.88 -27.36
C LYS A 141 10.25 17.14 -25.87
N SER A 142 10.17 18.42 -25.48
CA SER A 142 10.13 18.83 -24.06
C SER A 142 8.68 18.97 -23.60
N PHE A 143 8.41 18.65 -22.34
CA PHE A 143 7.12 18.84 -21.70
C PHE A 143 7.26 19.33 -20.26
N LEU A 144 6.23 19.95 -19.75
CA LEU A 144 6.10 20.37 -18.35
C LEU A 144 5.00 19.57 -17.70
N CYS A 145 5.24 19.07 -16.50
CA CYS A 145 4.25 18.32 -15.73
C CYS A 145 4.38 18.59 -14.24
N SER A 146 3.45 18.03 -13.47
CA SER A 146 3.49 18.09 -12.00
C SER A 146 3.80 16.71 -11.43
N SER A 147 4.58 16.68 -10.35
CA SER A 147 4.74 15.44 -9.58
C SER A 147 3.56 15.22 -8.64
N VAL A 148 3.24 13.95 -8.38
CA VAL A 148 2.25 13.52 -7.38
C VAL A 148 2.93 12.92 -6.16
N ASN A 149 3.91 12.05 -6.38
CA ASN A 149 4.74 11.48 -5.33
C ASN A 149 6.12 11.09 -5.85
N ILE A 150 7.08 10.97 -4.93
CA ILE A 150 8.46 10.60 -5.22
C ILE A 150 8.95 9.52 -4.27
N SER A 151 9.87 8.70 -4.76
CA SER A 151 10.68 7.76 -3.99
C SER A 151 12.10 7.70 -4.56
N CYS A 152 13.02 7.02 -3.89
CA CYS A 152 14.38 6.81 -4.40
C CYS A 152 14.44 6.00 -5.71
N SER A 153 13.37 5.25 -6.03
CA SER A 153 13.30 4.41 -7.23
C SER A 153 12.42 4.97 -8.35
N GLY A 154 11.70 6.09 -8.12
CA GLY A 154 10.81 6.61 -9.15
C GLY A 154 9.94 7.79 -8.74
N LEU A 155 9.24 8.32 -9.72
CA LEU A 155 8.38 9.50 -9.65
C LEU A 155 7.01 9.17 -10.25
N LEU A 156 5.94 9.60 -9.61
CA LEU A 156 4.61 9.66 -10.23
C LEU A 156 4.37 11.09 -10.69
N ILE A 157 4.08 11.25 -11.96
CA ILE A 157 3.72 12.54 -12.56
C ILE A 157 2.30 12.54 -13.09
N GLU A 158 1.72 13.72 -13.21
CA GLU A 158 0.48 13.97 -13.93
C GLU A 158 0.73 14.94 -15.08
N THR A 159 0.18 14.64 -16.26
CA THR A 159 0.34 15.44 -17.48
C THR A 159 -0.76 15.13 -18.49
N ASP A 160 -1.04 16.08 -19.34
CA ASP A 160 -1.89 15.95 -20.55
C ASP A 160 -1.18 15.28 -21.72
N ASN A 161 0.15 15.18 -21.67
CA ASN A 161 0.92 14.47 -22.69
C ASN A 161 0.62 12.98 -22.66
N ILE A 162 0.63 12.34 -23.82
CA ILE A 162 0.36 10.92 -23.99
C ILE A 162 1.69 10.17 -24.11
N PHE A 163 1.87 9.17 -23.26
CA PHE A 163 3.01 8.26 -23.26
C PHE A 163 2.54 6.82 -23.21
N ASP A 164 3.33 5.93 -23.78
CA ASP A 164 3.14 4.50 -23.71
C ASP A 164 4.02 3.86 -22.63
N LEU A 165 3.60 2.68 -22.17
CA LEU A 165 4.45 1.84 -21.32
C LEU A 165 5.77 1.55 -22.03
N GLY A 166 6.88 1.66 -21.31
CA GLY A 166 8.21 1.46 -21.84
C GLY A 166 8.85 2.71 -22.48
N ASN A 167 8.14 3.82 -22.63
CA ASN A 167 8.74 5.04 -23.12
C ASN A 167 9.83 5.56 -22.16
N ASN A 168 10.98 5.94 -22.71
CA ASN A 168 12.06 6.56 -21.97
C ASN A 168 11.83 8.07 -21.87
N VAL A 169 11.97 8.60 -20.67
CA VAL A 169 11.81 10.03 -20.39
C VAL A 169 12.95 10.52 -19.51
N SER A 170 13.38 11.76 -19.73
CA SER A 170 14.29 12.46 -18.82
C SER A 170 13.48 13.45 -18.00
N CYS A 171 13.68 13.48 -16.70
CA CYS A 171 13.00 14.39 -15.78
C CYS A 171 13.98 15.26 -15.02
N SER A 172 13.63 16.51 -14.81
CA SER A 172 14.40 17.40 -13.95
C SER A 172 13.48 18.27 -13.09
N PHE A 173 13.80 18.37 -11.81
CA PHE A 173 12.97 19.05 -10.80
C PHE A 173 13.82 19.51 -9.60
N PHE A 174 13.22 20.36 -8.76
CA PHE A 174 13.76 20.73 -7.46
C PHE A 174 12.88 20.18 -6.34
N LEU A 175 13.50 19.68 -5.28
CA LEU A 175 12.77 19.33 -4.06
C LEU A 175 12.66 20.56 -3.15
N PRO A 176 11.55 20.71 -2.39
CA PRO A 176 11.42 21.78 -1.42
C PRO A 176 12.57 21.77 -0.40
N GLY A 177 13.23 22.91 -0.22
CA GLY A 177 14.37 23.07 0.68
C GLY A 177 15.71 22.57 0.11
N VAL A 178 15.73 21.99 -1.08
CA VAL A 178 16.96 21.54 -1.76
C VAL A 178 17.31 22.50 -2.89
N LYS A 179 18.48 23.14 -2.82
CA LYS A 179 18.96 24.09 -3.85
C LYS A 179 19.40 23.40 -5.15
N GLN A 180 19.75 22.14 -5.06
CA GLN A 180 20.27 21.39 -6.20
C GLN A 180 19.15 20.87 -7.07
N LYS A 181 19.29 21.01 -8.39
CA LYS A 181 18.42 20.44 -9.39
C LYS A 181 18.68 18.94 -9.52
N ILE A 182 17.65 18.13 -9.38
CA ILE A 182 17.71 16.69 -9.63
C ILE A 182 17.39 16.46 -11.10
N SER A 183 18.24 15.73 -11.80
CA SER A 183 18.03 15.31 -13.18
C SER A 183 18.21 13.81 -13.27
N VAL A 184 17.25 13.11 -13.88
CA VAL A 184 17.22 11.66 -13.94
C VAL A 184 16.55 11.17 -15.21
N ASN A 185 17.07 10.08 -15.77
CA ASN A 185 16.40 9.31 -16.81
C ASN A 185 15.56 8.21 -16.17
N GLY A 186 14.49 7.84 -16.84
CA GLY A 186 13.63 6.78 -16.37
C GLY A 186 12.70 6.28 -17.45
N THR A 187 12.07 5.16 -17.14
CA THR A 187 11.14 4.45 -18.03
C THR A 187 9.74 4.53 -17.46
N ILE A 188 8.74 4.75 -18.32
CA ILE A 188 7.33 4.70 -17.94
C ILE A 188 6.94 3.25 -17.70
N VAL A 189 6.65 2.93 -16.42
CA VAL A 189 6.29 1.57 -15.98
C VAL A 189 4.84 1.44 -15.56
N ARG A 190 4.09 2.54 -15.58
CA ARG A 190 2.67 2.56 -15.22
C ARG A 190 1.97 3.72 -15.89
N VAL A 191 0.78 3.45 -16.42
CA VAL A 191 -0.15 4.43 -16.98
C VAL A 191 -1.48 4.29 -16.27
N ASN A 192 -1.99 5.38 -15.71
CA ASN A 192 -3.35 5.50 -15.19
C ASN A 192 -4.06 6.57 -15.98
N ALA A 193 -4.93 6.16 -16.88
CA ALA A 193 -5.79 7.09 -17.60
C ALA A 193 -6.86 7.67 -16.66
N LYS A 194 -7.02 8.97 -16.65
CA LYS A 194 -8.08 9.73 -15.98
C LYS A 194 -8.81 10.59 -17.01
N VAL A 195 -9.95 11.15 -16.63
CA VAL A 195 -10.82 11.90 -17.58
C VAL A 195 -10.10 13.12 -18.15
N ASP A 196 -9.40 13.91 -17.33
CA ASP A 196 -8.82 15.19 -17.73
C ASP A 196 -7.30 15.17 -17.82
N ILE A 197 -6.62 14.31 -17.06
CA ILE A 197 -5.16 14.27 -16.99
C ILE A 197 -4.68 12.86 -16.65
N ASN A 198 -3.64 12.39 -17.34
CA ASN A 198 -3.09 11.06 -17.11
C ASN A 198 -2.00 11.07 -16.03
N GLU A 199 -1.94 10.00 -15.23
CA GLU A 199 -0.84 9.76 -14.31
C GLU A 199 0.11 8.71 -14.88
N TYR A 200 1.41 9.01 -14.81
CA TYR A 200 2.48 8.12 -15.27
C TYR A 200 3.45 7.81 -14.16
N GLY A 201 3.65 6.53 -13.89
CA GLY A 201 4.70 6.05 -13.00
C GLY A 201 6.01 5.90 -13.75
N ILE A 202 7.01 6.68 -13.38
CA ILE A 202 8.37 6.65 -13.94
C ILE A 202 9.26 5.89 -12.98
N LYS A 203 9.89 4.81 -13.43
CA LYS A 203 10.97 4.13 -12.72
C LYS A 203 12.29 4.78 -13.14
N PHE A 204 13.10 5.21 -12.20
CA PHE A 204 14.44 5.76 -12.46
C PHE A 204 15.38 4.66 -12.94
N ASP A 205 16.10 4.91 -14.02
CA ASP A 205 17.09 3.98 -14.56
C ASP A 205 18.38 4.05 -13.73
N HIS A 206 18.86 5.26 -13.49
CA HIS A 206 20.04 5.50 -12.66
C HIS A 206 19.95 6.89 -12.00
N LEU A 207 20.02 6.92 -10.70
CA LEU A 207 20.08 8.16 -9.94
C LEU A 207 21.54 8.35 -9.46
N ASN A 208 22.13 9.52 -9.72
CA ASN A 208 23.46 9.81 -9.19
C ASN A 208 23.42 9.89 -7.65
N TYR A 209 24.57 9.74 -7.02
CA TYR A 209 24.69 9.71 -5.55
C TYR A 209 24.04 10.92 -4.88
N GLU A 210 24.31 12.13 -5.39
CA GLU A 210 23.78 13.38 -4.83
C GLU A 210 22.27 13.48 -4.92
N GLY A 211 21.69 13.11 -6.08
CA GLY A 211 20.25 13.06 -6.27
C GLY A 211 19.57 12.04 -5.35
N LYS A 212 20.18 10.85 -5.19
CA LYS A 212 19.71 9.82 -4.28
C LYS A 212 19.72 10.31 -2.84
N THR A 213 20.81 10.85 -2.36
CA THR A 213 20.96 11.40 -1.00
C THR A 213 19.97 12.54 -0.75
N SER A 214 19.76 13.42 -1.73
CA SER A 214 18.80 14.52 -1.61
C SER A 214 17.36 14.01 -1.49
N ILE A 215 16.99 13.00 -2.27
CA ILE A 215 15.65 12.39 -2.19
C ILE A 215 15.48 11.64 -0.86
N GLU A 216 16.48 10.88 -0.41
CA GLU A 216 16.43 10.16 0.87
C GLU A 216 16.26 11.11 2.04
N ALA A 217 17.05 12.18 2.11
CA ALA A 217 16.96 13.20 3.16
C ALA A 217 15.58 13.89 3.14
N PHE A 218 15.05 14.19 1.96
CA PHE A 218 13.73 14.78 1.82
C PHE A 218 12.63 13.81 2.32
N ILE A 219 12.70 12.53 1.96
CA ILE A 219 11.74 11.51 2.41
C ILE A 219 11.79 11.37 3.93
N GLN A 220 12.98 11.28 4.53
CA GLN A 220 13.16 11.20 5.97
C GLN A 220 12.56 12.41 6.70
N SER A 221 12.76 13.63 6.18
CA SER A 221 12.21 14.85 6.76
C SER A 221 10.66 14.89 6.77
N LYS A 222 10.01 14.11 5.91
CA LYS A 222 8.54 14.04 5.76
C LYS A 222 7.90 12.83 6.43
N SER A 223 8.68 11.77 6.66
CA SER A 223 8.19 10.53 7.28
C SER A 223 8.18 10.57 8.81
N GLY A 224 8.76 11.58 9.44
CA GLY A 224 8.83 11.69 10.90
C GLY A 224 9.68 10.60 11.57
N LEU A 225 10.56 9.95 10.79
CA LEU A 225 11.54 8.96 11.24
C LEU A 225 12.84 9.62 11.63
#